data_2aecefb8aa78fa51fc122ee1e0509879
#
_entry.id   2aecefb8aa78fa51fc122ee1e0509879
#
_cell.length_a   1.000
_cell.length_b   1.000
_cell.length_c   1.000
_cell.angle_alpha   90.00
_cell.angle_beta   90.00
_cell.angle_gamma   90.00
#
_symmetry.space_group_name_H-M   'P 1'
#
loop_
_entity.id
_entity.type
_entity.pdbx_description
1 polymer ?
#
loop_
_entity_poly.entity_id
_entity_poly.type
_entity_poly.pdbx_seq_one_letter_code
_entity_poly.pdbx_strand_id
1 'polypeptide(L)'
;MGRDDQPQDTKTPAPTRRVRQRAFVALLWENLLRAGLPLYGLAAGFIGLALLELPQELGARTAGWGQLALLAMGLVAGGLAIRHFYRCFSWPSATATGRRVEQASGLPHRPISQMEDRLAAGTSPVAATLWRVHQARLTDLAERLRAGPARPVLAATDRFALTALASLVLAVGSMVGGEDAGARLRAALTPALTATIPTPSPRVDSWIDPPAYTGLRPVVLRRADRPEETVDPAVRVVAAGSSLLIKVT
;
A
#
# COMPACT_ATOMS: atom_id res chain seq x y z
N MET A 1 -41.69 -4.29 53.63
CA MET A 1 -41.84 -3.05 52.86
C MET A 1 -40.47 -2.79 52.22
N GLY A 2 -40.26 -3.46 51.07
CA GLY A 2 -39.00 -3.48 50.33
C GLY A 2 -38.78 -2.13 49.65
N ARG A 3 -37.63 -1.50 49.85
CA ARG A 3 -37.13 -0.41 49.02
C ARG A 3 -36.26 -1.02 47.93
N ASP A 4 -36.75 -0.84 46.74
CA ASP A 4 -36.01 -1.14 45.50
C ASP A 4 -34.67 -0.43 45.49
N ASP A 5 -33.60 -1.16 45.76
CA ASP A 5 -32.24 -0.79 45.39
C ASP A 5 -32.08 -0.95 43.87
N GLN A 6 -32.61 0.01 43.12
CA GLN A 6 -32.29 0.13 41.71
C GLN A 6 -30.79 0.48 41.62
N PRO A 7 -29.98 -0.32 40.89
CA PRO A 7 -28.63 0.06 40.57
C PRO A 7 -28.71 1.36 39.76
N GLN A 8 -28.23 2.46 40.37
CA GLN A 8 -28.07 3.73 39.66
C GLN A 8 -27.08 3.50 38.50
N ASP A 9 -27.66 3.40 37.31
CA ASP A 9 -26.95 3.38 36.04
C ASP A 9 -26.12 4.68 35.94
N THR A 10 -24.89 4.65 36.41
CA THR A 10 -23.93 5.78 36.32
C THR A 10 -23.58 5.96 34.86
N LYS A 11 -24.46 6.61 34.11
CA LYS A 11 -24.21 7.03 32.73
C LYS A 11 -22.95 7.93 32.74
N THR A 12 -21.87 7.41 32.21
CA THR A 12 -20.65 8.20 31.97
C THR A 12 -21.02 9.51 31.27
N PRO A 13 -20.60 10.67 31.77
CA PRO A 13 -20.95 11.96 31.19
C PRO A 13 -20.68 12.01 29.69
N ALA A 14 -21.62 12.57 28.92
CA ALA A 14 -21.56 12.63 27.47
C ALA A 14 -20.23 13.20 26.89
N PRO A 15 -19.62 14.25 27.49
CA PRO A 15 -18.32 14.77 27.03
C PRO A 15 -17.19 13.76 27.15
N THR A 16 -17.13 12.97 28.23
CA THR A 16 -16.13 11.92 28.44
C THR A 16 -16.22 10.83 27.37
N ARG A 17 -17.42 10.44 26.95
CA ARG A 17 -17.64 9.43 25.92
C ARG A 17 -17.07 9.87 24.58
N ARG A 18 -17.30 11.13 24.16
CA ARG A 18 -16.79 11.67 22.88
C ARG A 18 -15.26 11.77 22.89
N VAL A 19 -14.67 12.19 24.00
CA VAL A 19 -13.20 12.30 24.11
C VAL A 19 -12.57 10.91 24.10
N ARG A 20 -13.15 9.92 24.79
CA ARG A 20 -12.69 8.53 24.75
C ARG A 20 -12.81 7.93 23.35
N GLN A 21 -13.89 8.18 22.62
CA GLN A 21 -14.03 7.72 21.24
C GLN A 21 -12.92 8.31 20.32
N ARG A 22 -12.65 9.60 20.43
CA ARG A 22 -11.56 10.24 19.68
C ARG A 22 -10.19 9.66 20.04
N ALA A 23 -9.93 9.43 21.30
CA ALA A 23 -8.68 8.80 21.77
C ALA A 23 -8.57 7.35 21.27
N PHE A 24 -9.67 6.59 21.26
CA PHE A 24 -9.72 5.24 20.73
C PHE A 24 -9.38 5.23 19.23
N VAL A 25 -10.03 6.09 18.43
CA VAL A 25 -9.78 6.20 16.99
C VAL A 25 -8.32 6.60 16.71
N ALA A 26 -7.77 7.54 17.50
CA ALA A 26 -6.37 7.95 17.36
C ALA A 26 -5.40 6.79 17.64
N LEU A 27 -5.62 6.03 18.71
CA LEU A 27 -4.82 4.84 19.05
C LEU A 27 -4.97 3.73 18.00
N LEU A 28 -6.20 3.50 17.55
CA LEU A 28 -6.47 2.51 16.51
C LEU A 28 -5.71 2.84 15.23
N TRP A 29 -5.75 4.11 14.82
CA TRP A 29 -5.03 4.60 13.65
C TRP A 29 -3.51 4.45 13.78
N GLU A 30 -2.95 4.80 14.94
CA GLU A 30 -1.52 4.63 15.23
C GLU A 30 -1.10 3.16 15.18
N ASN A 31 -1.88 2.26 15.79
CA ASN A 31 -1.61 0.83 15.79
C ASN A 31 -1.74 0.23 14.39
N LEU A 32 -2.76 0.65 13.64
CA LEU A 32 -3.00 0.21 12.26
C LEU A 32 -1.85 0.62 11.33
N LEU A 33 -1.43 1.89 11.40
CA LEU A 33 -0.31 2.36 10.60
C LEU A 33 0.97 1.63 10.97
N ARG A 34 1.29 1.51 12.26
CA ARG A 34 2.51 0.82 12.71
C ARG A 34 2.56 -0.63 12.26
N ALA A 35 1.46 -1.37 12.39
CA ALA A 35 1.40 -2.78 12.03
C ALA A 35 1.27 -2.97 10.51
N GLY A 36 0.56 -2.09 9.82
CA GLY A 36 0.20 -2.23 8.40
C GLY A 36 1.24 -1.68 7.42
N LEU A 37 2.16 -0.82 7.89
CA LEU A 37 3.15 -0.18 7.00
C LEU A 37 3.95 -1.19 6.14
N PRO A 38 4.51 -2.29 6.69
CA PRO A 38 5.25 -3.26 5.89
C PRO A 38 4.39 -3.94 4.82
N LEU A 39 3.15 -4.26 5.17
CA LEU A 39 2.21 -4.86 4.22
C LEU A 39 1.83 -3.90 3.09
N TYR A 40 1.55 -2.65 3.44
CA TYR A 40 1.29 -1.59 2.47
C TYR A 40 2.48 -1.36 1.55
N GLY A 41 3.71 -1.23 2.12
CA GLY A 41 4.92 -1.01 1.34
C GLY A 41 5.20 -2.15 0.34
N LEU A 42 5.00 -3.40 0.77
CA LEU A 42 5.15 -4.55 -0.10
C LEU A 42 4.11 -4.55 -1.24
N ALA A 43 2.84 -4.31 -0.92
CA ALA A 43 1.77 -4.27 -1.91
C ALA A 43 1.95 -3.12 -2.89
N ALA A 44 2.22 -1.91 -2.38
CA ALA A 44 2.45 -0.72 -3.21
C ALA A 44 3.68 -0.89 -4.12
N GLY A 45 4.77 -1.42 -3.58
CA GLY A 45 5.98 -1.73 -4.34
C GLY A 45 5.73 -2.73 -5.45
N PHE A 46 5.09 -3.87 -5.14
CA PHE A 46 4.78 -4.89 -6.15
C PHE A 46 3.84 -4.36 -7.24
N ILE A 47 2.76 -3.68 -6.86
CA ILE A 47 1.81 -3.11 -7.84
C ILE A 47 2.52 -2.08 -8.72
N GLY A 48 3.31 -1.18 -8.14
CA GLY A 48 4.05 -0.18 -8.90
C GLY A 48 5.04 -0.80 -9.88
N LEU A 49 5.80 -1.80 -9.46
CA LEU A 49 6.74 -2.53 -10.33
C LEU A 49 5.99 -3.29 -11.45
N ALA A 50 4.83 -3.86 -11.14
CA ALA A 50 3.98 -4.56 -12.11
C ALA A 50 3.44 -3.61 -13.19
N LEU A 51 3.04 -2.40 -12.80
CA LEU A 51 2.58 -1.35 -13.71
C LEU A 51 3.70 -0.80 -14.61
N LEU A 52 4.94 -0.85 -14.12
CA LEU A 52 6.16 -0.53 -14.89
C LEU A 52 6.66 -1.72 -15.74
N GLU A 53 5.95 -2.84 -15.76
CA GLU A 53 6.27 -4.07 -16.51
C GLU A 53 7.60 -4.74 -16.11
N LEU A 54 8.23 -4.35 -15.02
CA LEU A 54 9.52 -4.89 -14.59
C LEU A 54 9.48 -6.42 -14.30
N PRO A 55 8.45 -6.98 -13.63
CA PRO A 55 8.34 -8.43 -13.46
C PRO A 55 8.19 -9.19 -14.78
N GLN A 56 7.45 -8.61 -15.74
CA GLN A 56 7.23 -9.19 -17.07
C GLN A 56 8.52 -9.20 -17.88
N GLU A 57 9.27 -8.09 -17.87
CA GLU A 57 10.54 -7.98 -18.53
C GLU A 57 11.59 -8.95 -17.95
N LEU A 58 11.63 -9.09 -16.63
CA LEU A 58 12.45 -10.08 -15.95
C LEU A 58 12.06 -11.50 -16.38
N GLY A 59 10.74 -11.79 -16.47
CA GLY A 59 10.22 -13.06 -16.95
C GLY A 59 10.64 -13.34 -18.38
N ALA A 60 10.53 -12.38 -19.29
CA ALA A 60 10.94 -12.51 -20.68
C ALA A 60 12.44 -12.83 -20.81
N ARG A 61 13.30 -12.19 -20.01
CA ARG A 61 14.75 -12.43 -20.01
C ARG A 61 15.16 -13.78 -19.43
N THR A 62 14.36 -14.37 -18.57
CA THR A 62 14.68 -15.58 -17.79
C THR A 62 13.76 -16.76 -18.09
N ALA A 63 13.06 -16.76 -19.22
CA ALA A 63 12.07 -17.79 -19.59
C ALA A 63 11.04 -18.05 -18.47
N GLY A 64 10.58 -17.00 -17.79
CA GLY A 64 9.58 -17.02 -16.72
C GLY A 64 10.13 -17.34 -15.31
N TRP A 65 11.32 -17.90 -15.18
CA TRP A 65 11.86 -18.31 -13.88
C TRP A 65 12.13 -17.13 -12.94
N GLY A 66 12.62 -16.00 -13.48
CA GLY A 66 12.87 -14.78 -12.68
C GLY A 66 11.57 -14.18 -12.14
N GLN A 67 10.51 -14.16 -12.94
CA GLN A 67 9.20 -13.71 -12.51
C GLN A 67 8.61 -14.65 -11.44
N LEU A 68 8.74 -15.97 -11.62
CA LEU A 68 8.32 -16.94 -10.62
C LEU A 68 9.07 -16.77 -9.30
N ALA A 69 10.38 -16.58 -9.34
CA ALA A 69 11.19 -16.34 -8.15
C ALA A 69 10.77 -15.04 -7.43
N LEU A 70 10.48 -13.99 -8.17
CA LEU A 70 9.99 -12.72 -7.63
C LEU A 70 8.62 -12.88 -6.96
N LEU A 71 7.71 -13.64 -7.57
CA LEU A 71 6.40 -13.94 -6.97
C LEU A 71 6.53 -14.80 -5.70
N ALA A 72 7.40 -15.82 -5.72
CA ALA A 72 7.68 -16.65 -4.53
C ALA A 72 8.27 -15.82 -3.40
N MET A 73 9.21 -14.94 -3.70
CA MET A 73 9.80 -14.02 -2.72
C MET A 73 8.73 -13.05 -2.18
N GLY A 74 7.87 -12.51 -3.05
CA GLY A 74 6.75 -11.66 -2.67
C GLY A 74 5.75 -12.38 -1.75
N LEU A 75 5.47 -13.66 -2.01
CA LEU A 75 4.60 -14.49 -1.18
C LEU A 75 5.19 -14.69 0.23
N VAL A 76 6.49 -15.02 0.30
CA VAL A 76 7.19 -15.18 1.58
C VAL A 76 7.23 -13.85 2.35
N ALA A 77 7.59 -12.76 1.68
CA ALA A 77 7.60 -11.42 2.29
C ALA A 77 6.21 -11.01 2.75
N GLY A 78 5.16 -11.32 1.96
CA GLY A 78 3.76 -11.09 2.32
C GLY A 78 3.35 -11.88 3.56
N GLY A 79 3.70 -13.15 3.63
CA GLY A 79 3.46 -13.99 4.80
C GLY A 79 4.14 -13.44 6.07
N LEU A 80 5.39 -12.97 5.93
CA LEU A 80 6.11 -12.34 7.03
C LEU A 80 5.49 -11.00 7.44
N ALA A 81 5.04 -10.19 6.48
CA ALA A 81 4.35 -8.92 6.74
C ALA A 81 2.99 -9.14 7.42
N ILE A 82 2.23 -10.14 7.01
CA ILE A 82 0.97 -10.54 7.64
C ILE A 82 1.24 -11.03 9.07
N ARG A 83 2.24 -11.88 9.27
CA ARG A 83 2.64 -12.32 10.61
C ARG A 83 3.06 -11.14 11.50
N HIS A 84 3.81 -10.18 10.95
CA HIS A 84 4.19 -8.96 11.66
C HIS A 84 2.95 -8.16 12.06
N PHE A 85 2.00 -8.00 11.14
CA PHE A 85 0.73 -7.31 11.40
C PHE A 85 0.01 -7.94 12.60
N TYR A 86 -0.22 -9.25 12.60
CA TYR A 86 -0.91 -9.94 13.71
C TYR A 86 -0.16 -9.86 15.05
N ARG A 87 1.16 -9.75 15.02
CA ARG A 87 1.97 -9.62 16.24
C ARG A 87 1.98 -8.20 16.81
N CYS A 88 1.96 -7.21 15.95
CA CYS A 88 2.11 -5.81 16.35
C CYS A 88 0.76 -5.08 16.48
N PHE A 89 -0.27 -5.55 15.78
CA PHE A 89 -1.59 -4.96 15.88
C PHE A 89 -2.29 -5.39 17.17
N SER A 90 -2.72 -4.41 17.94
CA SER A 90 -3.55 -4.63 19.12
C SER A 90 -4.74 -3.67 19.13
N TRP A 91 -5.92 -4.18 19.49
CA TRP A 91 -7.07 -3.34 19.70
C TRP A 91 -6.83 -2.44 20.90
N PRO A 92 -7.13 -1.11 20.80
CA PRO A 92 -7.00 -0.22 21.94
C PRO A 92 -7.91 -0.67 23.07
N SER A 93 -7.35 -0.96 24.24
CA SER A 93 -8.14 -1.28 25.42
C SER A 93 -8.75 -0.01 26.05
N ALA A 94 -9.81 -0.19 26.85
CA ALA A 94 -10.40 0.92 27.59
C ALA A 94 -9.37 1.63 28.51
N THR A 95 -8.47 0.84 29.11
CA THR A 95 -7.39 1.36 29.97
C THR A 95 -6.36 2.15 29.17
N ALA A 96 -5.96 1.69 27.98
CA ALA A 96 -5.03 2.42 27.10
C ALA A 96 -5.65 3.74 26.62
N THR A 97 -6.94 3.69 26.28
CA THR A 97 -7.70 4.88 25.86
C THR A 97 -7.79 5.90 27.00
N GLY A 98 -8.09 5.45 28.23
CA GLY A 98 -8.11 6.27 29.41
C GLY A 98 -6.75 6.94 29.69
N ARG A 99 -5.67 6.15 29.69
CA ARG A 99 -4.30 6.67 29.88
C ARG A 99 -3.93 7.73 28.85
N ARG A 100 -4.32 7.55 27.58
CA ARG A 100 -4.06 8.55 26.54
C ARG A 100 -4.76 9.86 26.82
N VAL A 101 -6.04 9.82 27.22
CA VAL A 101 -6.82 11.01 27.55
C VAL A 101 -6.20 11.72 28.76
N GLU A 102 -5.79 11.00 29.80
CA GLU A 102 -5.13 11.54 30.97
C GLU A 102 -3.80 12.21 30.63
N GLN A 103 -2.96 11.57 29.82
CA GLN A 103 -1.68 12.13 29.36
C GLN A 103 -1.88 13.36 28.48
N ALA A 104 -2.84 13.33 27.55
CA ALA A 104 -3.12 14.46 26.66
C ALA A 104 -3.72 15.67 27.39
N SER A 105 -4.39 15.41 28.53
CA SER A 105 -5.00 16.45 29.35
C SER A 105 -4.05 17.03 30.38
N GLY A 106 -2.86 16.43 30.59
CA GLY A 106 -1.88 16.88 31.57
C GLY A 106 -2.39 16.76 33.02
N LEU A 107 -3.36 15.91 33.28
CA LEU A 107 -3.98 15.77 34.60
C LEU A 107 -3.21 14.76 35.46
N PRO A 108 -2.72 15.18 36.66
CA PRO A 108 -2.15 14.27 37.63
C PRO A 108 -3.25 13.36 38.23
N HIS A 109 -2.83 12.23 38.79
CA HIS A 109 -3.67 11.33 39.60
C HIS A 109 -4.78 10.52 38.92
N ARG A 110 -4.72 10.31 37.60
CA ARG A 110 -5.62 9.39 36.85
C ARG A 110 -7.13 9.59 37.15
N PRO A 111 -7.69 10.76 36.88
CA PRO A 111 -9.06 11.09 37.25
C PRO A 111 -10.10 10.19 36.56
N ILE A 112 -9.82 9.61 35.39
CA ILE A 112 -10.74 8.75 34.67
C ILE A 112 -10.95 7.41 35.40
N SER A 113 -9.86 6.83 35.95
CA SER A 113 -9.96 5.62 36.76
C SER A 113 -10.77 5.87 38.03
N GLN A 114 -10.57 7.03 38.66
CA GLN A 114 -11.30 7.43 39.88
C GLN A 114 -12.80 7.68 39.63
N MET A 115 -13.19 8.10 38.42
CA MET A 115 -14.58 8.25 38.05
C MET A 115 -15.33 6.91 37.97
N GLU A 116 -14.59 5.84 37.70
CA GLU A 116 -15.15 4.47 37.64
C GLU A 116 -15.18 3.79 39.01
N ASP A 117 -14.52 4.36 40.02
CA ASP A 117 -14.52 3.85 41.38
C ASP A 117 -15.92 3.99 42.01
N ARG A 118 -16.24 3.03 42.87
CA ARG A 118 -17.51 3.00 43.60
C ARG A 118 -17.25 3.09 45.09
N LEU A 119 -18.11 3.78 45.79
CA LEU A 119 -18.09 3.81 47.25
C LEU A 119 -18.36 2.40 47.81
N ALA A 120 -17.51 1.94 48.72
CA ALA A 120 -17.73 0.65 49.36
C ALA A 120 -19.05 0.61 50.16
N ALA A 121 -19.72 -0.52 50.15
CA ALA A 121 -20.96 -0.67 50.91
C ALA A 121 -20.74 -0.50 52.43
N GLY A 122 -21.70 0.07 53.16
CA GLY A 122 -21.58 0.28 54.61
C GLY A 122 -20.86 1.54 55.06
N THR A 123 -20.66 2.53 54.22
CA THR A 123 -19.99 3.82 54.53
C THR A 123 -20.82 4.76 55.35
N SER A 124 -20.15 5.55 56.18
CA SER A 124 -20.78 6.54 57.01
C SER A 124 -21.43 7.69 56.20
N PRO A 125 -22.42 8.43 56.74
CA PRO A 125 -23.03 9.58 56.08
C PRO A 125 -22.01 10.68 55.67
N VAL A 126 -20.94 10.84 56.49
CA VAL A 126 -19.86 11.78 56.19
C VAL A 126 -19.07 11.34 54.96
N ALA A 127 -18.72 10.05 54.84
CA ALA A 127 -18.05 9.50 53.66
C ALA A 127 -18.89 9.66 52.40
N ALA A 128 -20.22 9.47 52.49
CA ALA A 128 -21.13 9.67 51.37
C ALA A 128 -21.16 11.17 50.91
N THR A 129 -21.05 12.08 51.84
CA THR A 129 -21.00 13.53 51.52
C THR A 129 -19.66 13.91 50.88
N LEU A 130 -18.53 13.45 51.42
CA LEU A 130 -17.23 13.65 50.84
C LEU A 130 -17.12 13.03 49.42
N TRP A 131 -17.73 11.87 49.25
CA TRP A 131 -17.77 11.22 47.93
C TRP A 131 -18.55 12.08 46.91
N ARG A 132 -19.67 12.67 47.26
CA ARG A 132 -20.43 13.59 46.39
C ARG A 132 -19.61 14.81 45.98
N VAL A 133 -18.89 15.41 46.93
CA VAL A 133 -17.98 16.56 46.64
C VAL A 133 -16.83 16.11 45.72
N HIS A 134 -16.27 14.94 45.95
CA HIS A 134 -15.22 14.39 45.10
C HIS A 134 -15.75 14.13 43.66
N GLN A 135 -16.93 13.53 43.52
CA GLN A 135 -17.55 13.31 42.22
C GLN A 135 -17.85 14.63 41.48
N ALA A 136 -18.30 15.66 42.15
CA ALA A 136 -18.51 16.96 41.51
C ALA A 136 -17.19 17.55 40.96
N ARG A 137 -16.10 17.46 41.72
CA ARG A 137 -14.77 17.87 41.22
C ARG A 137 -14.30 17.09 40.02
N LEU A 138 -14.54 15.76 40.01
CA LEU A 138 -14.20 14.93 38.89
C LEU A 138 -15.03 15.29 37.63
N THR A 139 -16.27 15.72 37.80
CA THR A 139 -17.12 16.17 36.68
C THR A 139 -16.59 17.45 36.06
N ASP A 140 -16.15 18.42 36.88
CA ASP A 140 -15.52 19.65 36.40
C ASP A 140 -14.20 19.34 35.63
N LEU A 141 -13.43 18.37 36.12
CA LEU A 141 -12.24 17.91 35.40
C LEU A 141 -12.57 17.21 34.09
N ALA A 142 -13.72 16.56 33.99
CA ALA A 142 -14.17 15.90 32.78
C ALA A 142 -14.35 16.85 31.59
N GLU A 143 -14.70 18.10 31.85
CA GLU A 143 -14.84 19.14 30.80
C GLU A 143 -13.49 19.55 30.20
N ARG A 144 -12.40 19.37 30.95
CA ARG A 144 -11.03 19.69 30.53
C ARG A 144 -10.32 18.56 29.80
N LEU A 145 -10.96 17.39 29.68
CA LEU A 145 -10.35 16.23 29.03
C LEU A 145 -10.14 16.45 27.53
N ARG A 146 -8.96 16.07 27.04
CA ARG A 146 -8.57 16.15 25.63
C ARG A 146 -8.08 14.78 25.13
N ALA A 147 -8.44 14.43 23.92
CA ALA A 147 -8.00 13.16 23.30
C ALA A 147 -6.56 13.19 22.78
N GLY A 148 -6.03 14.38 22.54
CA GLY A 148 -4.77 14.56 21.84
C GLY A 148 -4.83 14.15 20.35
N PRO A 149 -4.01 14.76 19.48
CA PRO A 149 -3.92 14.35 18.08
C PRO A 149 -3.26 12.97 17.96
N ALA A 150 -3.60 12.24 16.89
CA ALA A 150 -2.86 11.03 16.54
C ALA A 150 -1.41 11.38 16.17
N ARG A 151 -0.46 10.65 16.72
CA ARG A 151 0.98 10.83 16.47
C ARG A 151 1.59 9.52 15.99
N PRO A 152 1.35 9.12 14.73
CA PRO A 152 1.97 7.93 14.19
C PRO A 152 3.49 8.18 14.09
N VAL A 153 4.27 7.37 14.79
CA VAL A 153 5.75 7.45 14.76
C VAL A 153 6.23 6.67 13.53
N LEU A 154 5.91 7.18 12.34
CA LEU A 154 6.21 6.53 11.06
C LEU A 154 7.72 6.36 10.85
N ALA A 155 8.51 7.38 11.18
CA ALA A 155 9.96 7.37 11.03
C ALA A 155 10.65 6.27 11.87
N ALA A 156 10.08 5.86 12.99
CA ALA A 156 10.62 4.76 13.79
C ALA A 156 10.28 3.38 13.19
N THR A 157 9.18 3.28 12.46
CA THR A 157 8.71 2.02 11.83
C THR A 157 9.33 1.84 10.45
N ASP A 158 9.46 2.92 9.68
CA ASP A 158 10.06 2.93 8.33
C ASP A 158 11.35 3.74 8.32
N ARG A 159 12.38 3.18 8.96
CA ARG A 159 13.70 3.81 9.11
C ARG A 159 14.36 4.19 7.77
N PHE A 160 14.12 3.40 6.73
CA PHE A 160 14.73 3.57 5.41
C PHE A 160 13.79 4.20 4.39
N ALA A 161 12.64 4.72 4.83
CA ALA A 161 11.61 5.31 3.97
C ALA A 161 11.19 4.40 2.79
N LEU A 162 11.24 3.08 2.99
CA LEU A 162 10.88 2.10 1.96
C LEU A 162 9.42 2.21 1.55
N THR A 163 8.53 2.56 2.48
CA THR A 163 7.11 2.78 2.16
C THR A 163 6.90 4.06 1.34
N ALA A 164 7.69 5.10 1.57
CA ALA A 164 7.67 6.31 0.75
C ALA A 164 8.18 6.01 -0.67
N LEU A 165 9.27 5.25 -0.80
CA LEU A 165 9.78 4.79 -2.09
C LEU A 165 8.75 3.92 -2.81
N ALA A 166 8.14 2.95 -2.13
CA ALA A 166 7.09 2.10 -2.69
C ALA A 166 5.87 2.91 -3.17
N SER A 167 5.49 3.93 -2.39
CA SER A 167 4.41 4.86 -2.78
C SER A 167 4.76 5.68 -4.02
N LEU A 168 6.02 6.13 -4.13
CA LEU A 168 6.50 6.83 -5.31
C LEU A 168 6.49 5.92 -6.54
N VAL A 169 6.99 4.69 -6.41
CA VAL A 169 6.98 3.69 -7.49
C VAL A 169 5.54 3.37 -7.92
N LEU A 170 4.62 3.24 -6.96
CA LEU A 170 3.20 3.06 -7.25
C LEU A 170 2.62 4.26 -8.01
N ALA A 171 2.92 5.48 -7.58
CA ALA A 171 2.43 6.70 -8.24
C ALA A 171 2.94 6.80 -9.69
N VAL A 172 4.24 6.60 -9.91
CA VAL A 172 4.84 6.60 -11.25
C VAL A 172 4.25 5.46 -12.09
N GLY A 173 4.17 4.25 -11.55
CA GLY A 173 3.57 3.10 -12.23
C GLY A 173 2.12 3.35 -12.64
N SER A 174 1.34 3.99 -11.77
CA SER A 174 -0.07 4.34 -12.07
C SER A 174 -0.19 5.36 -13.21
N MET A 175 0.74 6.31 -13.29
CA MET A 175 0.77 7.28 -14.39
C MET A 175 1.15 6.61 -15.72
N VAL A 176 2.10 5.68 -15.69
CA VAL A 176 2.58 4.96 -16.90
C VAL A 176 1.60 3.86 -17.32
N GLY A 177 0.98 3.18 -16.35
CA GLY A 177 0.07 2.05 -16.60
C GLY A 177 -1.23 2.44 -17.31
N GLY A 178 -1.76 3.62 -17.00
CA GLY A 178 -2.95 4.17 -17.66
C GLY A 178 -4.12 3.18 -17.74
N GLU A 179 -4.72 3.08 -18.92
CA GLU A 179 -5.85 2.18 -19.20
C GLU A 179 -5.45 0.68 -19.18
N ASP A 180 -4.18 0.37 -19.42
CA ASP A 180 -3.65 -0.99 -19.46
C ASP A 180 -3.27 -1.56 -18.08
N ALA A 181 -3.47 -0.80 -16.99
CA ALA A 181 -3.05 -1.18 -15.64
C ALA A 181 -3.51 -2.58 -15.22
N GLY A 182 -4.76 -2.94 -15.56
CA GLY A 182 -5.33 -4.25 -15.25
C GLY A 182 -4.65 -5.39 -16.03
N ALA A 183 -4.33 -5.18 -17.29
CA ALA A 183 -3.64 -6.15 -18.13
C ALA A 183 -2.19 -6.37 -17.64
N ARG A 184 -1.48 -5.30 -17.32
CA ARG A 184 -0.11 -5.33 -16.78
C ARG A 184 -0.04 -6.06 -15.45
N LEU A 185 -0.97 -5.76 -14.53
CA LEU A 185 -1.02 -6.45 -13.24
C LEU A 185 -1.30 -7.95 -13.40
N ARG A 186 -2.21 -8.32 -14.29
CA ARG A 186 -2.49 -9.73 -14.60
C ARG A 186 -1.27 -10.43 -15.20
N ALA A 187 -0.57 -9.80 -16.14
CA ALA A 187 0.65 -10.32 -16.73
C ALA A 187 1.77 -10.48 -15.70
N ALA A 188 1.89 -9.56 -14.72
CA ALA A 188 2.84 -9.68 -13.62
C ALA A 188 2.58 -10.90 -12.72
N LEU A 189 1.33 -11.34 -12.59
CA LEU A 189 0.92 -12.47 -11.76
C LEU A 189 0.92 -13.82 -12.52
N THR A 190 1.05 -13.81 -13.85
CA THR A 190 1.02 -15.00 -14.70
C THR A 190 2.36 -15.22 -15.39
N PRO A 191 3.33 -15.89 -14.72
CA PRO A 191 4.62 -16.18 -15.34
C PRO A 191 4.44 -17.11 -16.55
N ALA A 192 4.96 -16.69 -17.70
CA ALA A 192 5.00 -17.51 -18.90
C ALA A 192 6.15 -18.53 -18.76
N LEU A 193 5.86 -19.67 -18.14
CA LEU A 193 6.82 -20.77 -17.97
C LEU A 193 7.05 -21.58 -19.26
N THR A 194 6.47 -21.16 -20.36
CA THR A 194 6.82 -21.75 -21.65
C THR A 194 8.29 -21.46 -21.91
N ALA A 195 9.10 -22.51 -22.01
CA ALA A 195 10.33 -22.44 -22.75
C ALA A 195 9.95 -21.93 -24.15
N THR A 196 9.94 -20.60 -24.28
CA THR A 196 9.95 -19.98 -25.57
C THR A 196 11.33 -20.34 -26.09
N ILE A 197 11.40 -21.52 -26.82
CA ILE A 197 12.42 -21.65 -27.82
C ILE A 197 12.32 -20.33 -28.56
N PRO A 198 13.33 -19.44 -28.48
CA PRO A 198 13.25 -18.17 -29.16
C PRO A 198 12.90 -18.52 -30.61
N THR A 199 11.64 -18.30 -30.97
CA THR A 199 11.25 -18.43 -32.37
C THR A 199 12.11 -17.41 -33.03
N PRO A 200 13.08 -17.82 -33.85
CA PRO A 200 13.99 -16.84 -34.44
C PRO A 200 13.12 -15.83 -35.13
N SER A 201 13.27 -14.57 -34.74
CA SER A 201 12.50 -13.47 -35.34
C SER A 201 12.62 -13.60 -36.84
N PRO A 202 11.51 -13.69 -37.58
CA PRO A 202 11.57 -13.91 -39.01
C PRO A 202 12.50 -12.86 -39.63
N ARG A 203 13.54 -13.33 -40.26
CA ARG A 203 14.49 -12.48 -40.95
C ARG A 203 13.84 -12.04 -42.24
N VAL A 204 13.66 -10.74 -42.41
CA VAL A 204 13.04 -10.15 -43.58
C VAL A 204 14.08 -9.39 -44.38
N ASP A 205 14.43 -9.89 -45.55
CA ASP A 205 15.18 -9.18 -46.56
C ASP A 205 14.22 -8.59 -47.59
N SER A 206 14.39 -7.34 -47.96
CA SER A 206 13.58 -6.69 -48.98
C SER A 206 14.43 -5.85 -49.91
N TRP A 207 14.20 -5.99 -51.20
CA TRP A 207 14.86 -5.24 -52.24
C TRP A 207 13.95 -4.96 -53.40
N ILE A 208 14.23 -3.86 -54.14
CA ILE A 208 13.52 -3.52 -55.36
C ILE A 208 14.41 -3.91 -56.53
N ASP A 209 13.85 -4.72 -57.45
CA ASP A 209 14.49 -5.09 -58.69
C ASP A 209 13.92 -4.28 -59.85
N PRO A 210 14.74 -3.33 -60.42
CA PRO A 210 14.31 -2.54 -61.54
C PRO A 210 14.25 -3.37 -62.84
N PRO A 211 13.38 -2.98 -63.77
CA PRO A 211 13.25 -3.68 -65.06
C PRO A 211 14.61 -3.72 -65.80
N ALA A 212 14.88 -4.84 -66.49
CA ALA A 212 16.14 -5.07 -67.19
C ALA A 212 16.54 -3.97 -68.20
N TYR A 213 15.58 -3.28 -68.80
CA TYR A 213 15.82 -2.20 -69.75
C TYR A 213 16.43 -0.93 -69.14
N THR A 214 16.38 -0.83 -67.80
CA THR A 214 16.90 0.37 -67.11
C THR A 214 18.41 0.28 -66.83
N GLY A 215 18.99 -0.89 -66.83
CA GLY A 215 20.39 -1.13 -66.50
C GLY A 215 20.75 -0.78 -65.05
N LEU A 216 19.77 -0.50 -64.23
CA LEU A 216 19.96 -0.13 -62.81
C LEU A 216 20.19 -1.37 -61.94
N ARG A 217 21.00 -1.24 -60.88
CA ARG A 217 21.24 -2.31 -59.91
C ARG A 217 20.06 -2.40 -58.92
N PRO A 218 19.77 -3.61 -58.39
CA PRO A 218 18.77 -3.78 -57.31
C PRO A 218 19.05 -2.90 -56.12
N VAL A 219 18.00 -2.27 -55.60
CA VAL A 219 18.10 -1.39 -54.42
C VAL A 219 17.65 -2.16 -53.20
N VAL A 220 18.56 -2.43 -52.25
CA VAL A 220 18.27 -3.09 -51.00
C VAL A 220 17.55 -2.12 -50.05
N LEU A 221 16.39 -2.48 -49.56
CA LEU A 221 15.57 -1.70 -48.62
C LEU A 221 15.85 -2.12 -47.18
N ARG A 222 15.96 -3.43 -46.95
CA ARG A 222 16.25 -3.97 -45.62
C ARG A 222 17.07 -5.26 -45.77
N ARG A 223 18.07 -5.42 -44.87
CA ARG A 223 18.83 -6.65 -44.70
C ARG A 223 18.59 -7.22 -43.33
N ALA A 224 18.42 -8.54 -43.27
CA ALA A 224 18.22 -9.24 -41.99
C ALA A 224 19.47 -9.28 -41.13
N ASP A 225 20.67 -9.17 -41.74
CA ASP A 225 21.97 -9.16 -41.03
C ASP A 225 22.33 -7.80 -40.40
N ARG A 226 21.67 -6.70 -40.82
CA ARG A 226 21.92 -5.35 -40.34
C ARG A 226 20.59 -4.60 -40.11
N PRO A 227 19.80 -4.94 -39.05
CA PRO A 227 18.52 -4.33 -38.81
C PRO A 227 18.60 -2.83 -38.46
N GLU A 228 19.74 -2.36 -37.99
CA GLU A 228 19.96 -0.96 -37.62
C GLU A 228 20.29 -0.06 -38.82
N GLU A 229 20.68 -0.62 -39.94
CA GLU A 229 20.85 0.11 -41.18
C GLU A 229 19.45 0.34 -41.82
N THR A 230 18.60 1.06 -41.08
CA THR A 230 17.30 1.52 -41.61
C THR A 230 17.61 2.53 -42.65
N VAL A 231 17.42 2.16 -43.89
CA VAL A 231 17.54 3.07 -45.02
C VAL A 231 16.57 4.24 -44.74
N ASP A 232 17.13 5.45 -44.79
CA ASP A 232 16.41 6.72 -44.64
C ASP A 232 14.98 6.63 -45.22
N PRO A 233 13.94 7.01 -44.46
CA PRO A 233 12.53 6.96 -44.89
C PRO A 233 12.20 7.91 -46.04
N ALA A 234 13.22 8.52 -46.65
CA ALA A 234 13.05 9.34 -47.82
C ALA A 234 12.38 8.55 -48.95
N VAL A 235 11.30 9.12 -49.49
CA VAL A 235 10.59 8.57 -50.65
C VAL A 235 11.59 8.36 -51.79
N ARG A 236 11.84 7.10 -52.14
CA ARG A 236 12.71 6.75 -53.26
C ARG A 236 11.90 6.65 -54.53
N VAL A 237 12.35 7.39 -55.51
CA VAL A 237 11.80 7.29 -56.84
C VAL A 237 12.44 6.07 -57.53
N VAL A 238 11.62 5.14 -57.95
CA VAL A 238 12.02 3.93 -58.65
C VAL A 238 11.45 3.91 -60.05
N ALA A 239 12.10 3.20 -60.98
CA ALA A 239 11.61 3.10 -62.36
C ALA A 239 10.23 2.42 -62.41
N ALA A 240 9.33 2.90 -63.27
CA ALA A 240 8.04 2.29 -63.47
C ALA A 240 8.24 0.84 -63.96
N GLY A 241 7.48 -0.13 -63.37
CA GLY A 241 7.63 -1.55 -63.65
C GLY A 241 8.68 -2.30 -62.78
N SER A 242 9.22 -1.64 -61.73
CA SER A 242 10.08 -2.30 -60.75
C SER A 242 9.29 -3.29 -59.89
N SER A 243 9.93 -4.40 -59.51
CA SER A 243 9.36 -5.44 -58.63
C SER A 243 9.91 -5.30 -57.21
N LEU A 244 9.02 -5.35 -56.21
CA LEU A 244 9.40 -5.46 -54.81
C LEU A 244 9.49 -6.94 -54.43
N LEU A 245 10.66 -7.37 -54.01
CA LEU A 245 10.92 -8.76 -53.57
C LEU A 245 11.10 -8.74 -52.04
N ILE A 246 10.35 -9.61 -51.37
CA ILE A 246 10.42 -9.80 -49.92
C ILE A 246 10.72 -11.28 -49.67
N LYS A 247 11.86 -11.53 -49.02
CA LYS A 247 12.26 -12.87 -48.57
C LYS A 247 12.12 -12.95 -47.05
N VAL A 248 11.31 -13.87 -46.56
CA VAL A 248 11.16 -14.20 -45.15
C VAL A 248 11.86 -15.56 -44.92
N THR A 249 12.78 -15.57 -43.94
CA THR A 249 13.55 -16.77 -43.60
C THR A 249 13.45 -17.05 -42.12
#